data_8285c4f7c696a9c3df082a6d0f73e163
#
_entry.id   8285c4f7c696a9c3df082a6d0f73e163
#
_cell.length_a   1.000
_cell.length_b   1.000
_cell.length_c   1.000
_cell.angle_alpha   90.00
_cell.angle_beta   90.00
_cell.angle_gamma   90.00
#
_symmetry.space_group_name_H-M   'P 1'
#
loop_
_entity.id
_entity.type
_entity.pdbx_description
1 polymer ?
#
loop_
_entity_poly.entity_id
_entity_poly.type
_entity_poly.pdbx_seq_one_letter_code
_entity_poly.pdbx_strand_id
1 'polypeptide(L)'
;MTTSTDAPRRTRIQREKQDIILEAALDIFSVHGFRGATIDQIAEAAGMSKPNLLYYFRRKEDIHETLMQRLLDTWLAPLRELDDIGDPMTELRNYIRRKLEMARDFPRESRLFANEILQGAPRIMPLLAGELKTLVDEKAAVIKSWMRAGKIARTDPWHLIFSIWATTQHYADFDVQVRAVLGPDRGGDGRFEDAARFLEQLFLDGLKPKN
;
A
#
# COMPACT_ATOMS: atom_id res chain seq x y z
N MET A 1 1.99 -24.26 36.22
CA MET A 1 1.27 -24.97 35.14
C MET A 1 0.74 -23.94 34.18
N THR A 2 1.52 -23.67 33.14
CA THR A 2 1.20 -22.68 32.09
C THR A 2 0.55 -23.41 30.94
N THR A 3 -0.75 -23.25 30.77
CA THR A 3 -1.50 -23.74 29.59
C THR A 3 -1.21 -22.82 28.43
N SER A 4 -0.29 -23.23 27.57
CA SER A 4 -0.10 -22.65 26.23
C SER A 4 -1.33 -22.97 25.38
N THR A 5 -2.11 -21.96 25.05
CA THR A 5 -3.25 -22.10 24.13
C THR A 5 -2.68 -22.09 22.70
N ASP A 6 -2.38 -23.29 22.20
CA ASP A 6 -1.92 -23.51 20.83
C ASP A 6 -3.11 -23.25 19.88
N ALA A 7 -3.12 -22.10 19.21
CA ALA A 7 -4.10 -21.81 18.17
C ALA A 7 -3.92 -22.82 17.02
N PRO A 8 -4.98 -23.49 16.53
CA PRO A 8 -4.86 -24.56 15.55
C PRO A 8 -4.17 -24.05 14.29
N ARG A 9 -3.01 -24.62 13.97
CA ARG A 9 -2.21 -24.32 12.79
C ARG A 9 -3.06 -24.61 11.55
N ARG A 10 -3.53 -23.56 10.87
CA ARG A 10 -4.36 -23.69 9.66
C ARG A 10 -3.68 -24.60 8.66
N THR A 11 -4.42 -25.56 8.09
CA THR A 11 -3.88 -26.46 7.08
C THR A 11 -3.50 -25.68 5.80
N ARG A 12 -2.58 -26.20 4.99
CA ARG A 12 -2.21 -25.62 3.69
C ARG A 12 -3.45 -25.36 2.81
N ILE A 13 -4.37 -26.33 2.76
CA ILE A 13 -5.62 -26.23 1.98
C ILE A 13 -6.50 -25.07 2.46
N GLN A 14 -6.58 -24.84 3.77
CA GLN A 14 -7.36 -23.72 4.30
C GLN A 14 -6.78 -22.37 3.90
N ARG A 15 -5.45 -22.23 3.87
CA ARG A 15 -4.78 -21.01 3.41
C ARG A 15 -5.05 -20.77 1.92
N GLU A 16 -4.85 -21.78 1.08
CA GLU A 16 -5.11 -21.71 -0.35
C GLU A 16 -6.57 -21.27 -0.65
N LYS A 17 -7.54 -21.79 0.09
CA LYS A 17 -8.96 -21.39 -0.06
C LYS A 17 -9.20 -19.95 0.41
N GLN A 18 -8.57 -19.53 1.49
CA GLN A 18 -8.65 -18.13 1.94
C GLN A 18 -8.02 -17.18 0.92
N ASP A 19 -6.90 -17.54 0.31
CA ASP A 19 -6.23 -16.72 -0.70
C ASP A 19 -7.12 -16.55 -1.94
N ILE A 20 -7.81 -17.60 -2.40
CA ILE A 20 -8.79 -17.53 -3.49
C ILE A 20 -9.95 -16.56 -3.13
N ILE A 21 -10.46 -16.63 -1.91
CA ILE A 21 -11.54 -15.73 -1.46
C ILE A 21 -11.07 -14.29 -1.41
N LEU A 22 -9.85 -14.05 -0.90
CA LEU A 22 -9.30 -12.70 -0.79
C LEU A 22 -9.00 -12.09 -2.15
N GLU A 23 -8.51 -12.86 -3.12
CA GLU A 23 -8.31 -12.39 -4.50
C GLU A 23 -9.63 -12.02 -5.16
N ALA A 24 -10.66 -12.88 -5.06
CA ALA A 24 -11.99 -12.57 -5.56
C ALA A 24 -12.61 -11.34 -4.85
N ALA A 25 -12.40 -11.22 -3.55
CA ALA A 25 -12.87 -10.07 -2.78
C ALA A 25 -12.17 -8.77 -3.20
N LEU A 26 -10.88 -8.82 -3.52
CA LEU A 26 -10.13 -7.67 -4.03
C LEU A 26 -10.75 -7.15 -5.33
N ASP A 27 -11.06 -8.04 -6.28
CA ASP A 27 -11.73 -7.67 -7.51
C ASP A 27 -13.07 -6.98 -7.26
N ILE A 28 -13.92 -7.60 -6.44
CA ILE A 28 -15.25 -7.07 -6.15
C ILE A 28 -15.19 -5.74 -5.37
N PHE A 29 -14.35 -5.65 -4.33
CA PHE A 29 -14.21 -4.43 -3.53
C PHE A 29 -13.57 -3.28 -4.32
N SER A 30 -12.61 -3.55 -5.20
CA SER A 30 -11.93 -2.50 -5.99
C SER A 30 -12.88 -1.82 -6.99
N VAL A 31 -13.93 -2.51 -7.43
CA VAL A 31 -14.94 -2.01 -8.38
C VAL A 31 -16.14 -1.40 -7.66
N HIS A 32 -16.70 -2.13 -6.68
CA HIS A 32 -17.98 -1.77 -6.06
C HIS A 32 -17.84 -1.08 -4.69
N GLY A 33 -16.62 -0.99 -4.17
CA GLY A 33 -16.35 -0.57 -2.80
C GLY A 33 -16.92 -1.55 -1.77
N PHE A 34 -16.64 -1.32 -0.49
CA PHE A 34 -17.14 -2.19 0.57
C PHE A 34 -18.67 -2.25 0.64
N ARG A 35 -19.36 -1.10 0.48
CA ARG A 35 -20.82 -1.01 0.62
C ARG A 35 -21.55 -1.69 -0.53
N GLY A 36 -21.03 -1.55 -1.77
CA GLY A 36 -21.64 -2.14 -2.96
C GLY A 36 -21.37 -3.62 -3.17
N ALA A 37 -20.36 -4.19 -2.49
CA ALA A 37 -20.01 -5.59 -2.58
C ALA A 37 -20.89 -6.47 -1.69
N THR A 38 -21.20 -7.68 -2.17
CA THR A 38 -21.96 -8.70 -1.43
C THR A 38 -21.16 -9.99 -1.28
N ILE A 39 -21.47 -10.78 -0.25
CA ILE A 39 -20.88 -12.12 -0.05
C ILE A 39 -21.18 -13.04 -1.25
N ASP A 40 -22.37 -12.91 -1.84
CA ASP A 40 -22.77 -13.73 -2.99
C ASP A 40 -21.88 -13.45 -4.21
N GLN A 41 -21.59 -12.17 -4.52
CA GLN A 41 -20.68 -11.80 -5.59
C GLN A 41 -19.25 -12.31 -5.35
N ILE A 42 -18.76 -12.21 -4.11
CA ILE A 42 -17.42 -12.72 -3.76
C ILE A 42 -17.38 -14.25 -3.87
N ALA A 43 -18.41 -14.96 -3.42
CA ALA A 43 -18.48 -16.41 -3.52
C ALA A 43 -18.52 -16.88 -4.97
N GLU A 44 -19.32 -16.23 -5.81
CA GLU A 44 -19.40 -16.49 -7.25
C GLU A 44 -18.02 -16.26 -7.92
N ALA A 45 -17.39 -15.12 -7.68
CA ALA A 45 -16.06 -14.80 -8.21
C ALA A 45 -14.98 -15.79 -7.73
N ALA A 46 -15.10 -16.29 -6.49
CA ALA A 46 -14.19 -17.30 -5.92
C ALA A 46 -14.49 -18.73 -6.41
N GLY A 47 -15.52 -18.94 -7.25
CA GLY A 47 -15.93 -20.27 -7.74
C GLY A 47 -16.40 -21.20 -6.64
N MET A 48 -17.09 -20.68 -5.60
CA MET A 48 -17.58 -21.49 -4.49
C MET A 48 -18.98 -21.08 -4.05
N SER A 49 -19.67 -21.96 -3.31
CA SER A 49 -20.96 -21.61 -2.73
C SER A 49 -20.82 -20.67 -1.54
N LYS A 50 -21.83 -19.82 -1.31
CA LYS A 50 -21.87 -18.90 -0.16
C LYS A 50 -21.66 -19.61 1.19
N PRO A 51 -22.29 -20.77 1.50
CA PRO A 51 -22.03 -21.51 2.72
C PRO A 51 -20.57 -21.94 2.87
N ASN A 52 -19.90 -22.31 1.76
CA ASN A 52 -18.50 -22.69 1.77
C ASN A 52 -17.60 -21.46 2.04
N LEU A 53 -17.89 -20.31 1.44
CA LEU A 53 -17.17 -19.07 1.76
C LEU A 53 -17.33 -18.69 3.24
N LEU A 54 -18.57 -18.75 3.78
CA LEU A 54 -18.87 -18.40 5.17
C LEU A 54 -18.23 -19.35 6.20
N TYR A 55 -17.79 -20.53 5.79
CA TYR A 55 -16.95 -21.40 6.61
C TYR A 55 -15.56 -20.78 6.87
N TYR A 56 -14.99 -20.06 5.90
CA TYR A 56 -13.67 -19.42 6.01
C TYR A 56 -13.75 -18.01 6.60
N PHE A 57 -14.76 -17.24 6.22
CA PHE A 57 -15.00 -15.88 6.69
C PHE A 57 -16.46 -15.70 7.07
N ARG A 58 -16.71 -15.45 8.33
CA ARG A 58 -18.09 -15.38 8.85
C ARG A 58 -18.87 -14.17 8.33
N ARG A 59 -18.17 -13.06 8.05
CA ARG A 59 -18.76 -11.79 7.62
C ARG A 59 -17.91 -11.15 6.52
N LYS A 60 -18.52 -10.27 5.76
CA LYS A 60 -17.86 -9.45 4.74
C LYS A 60 -16.76 -8.57 5.34
N GLU A 61 -16.98 -8.06 6.54
CA GLU A 61 -16.04 -7.28 7.32
C GLU A 61 -14.75 -8.05 7.55
N ASP A 62 -14.84 -9.33 7.93
CA ASP A 62 -13.67 -10.18 8.22
C ASP A 62 -12.78 -10.36 6.96
N ILE A 63 -13.41 -10.48 5.78
CA ILE A 63 -12.70 -10.54 4.49
C ILE A 63 -11.99 -9.23 4.24
N HIS A 64 -12.70 -8.11 4.38
CA HIS A 64 -12.18 -6.78 4.11
C HIS A 64 -11.02 -6.41 5.06
N GLU A 65 -11.16 -6.66 6.35
CA GLU A 65 -10.11 -6.41 7.35
C GLU A 65 -8.86 -7.24 7.06
N THR A 66 -9.04 -8.54 6.75
CA THR A 66 -7.91 -9.42 6.39
C THR A 66 -7.20 -8.93 5.12
N LEU A 67 -7.97 -8.50 4.12
CA LEU A 67 -7.43 -7.96 2.88
C LEU A 67 -6.66 -6.67 3.13
N MET A 68 -7.23 -5.73 3.89
CA MET A 68 -6.59 -4.47 4.25
C MET A 68 -5.30 -4.67 5.04
N GLN A 69 -5.26 -5.62 5.97
CA GLN A 69 -4.05 -5.95 6.70
C GLN A 69 -2.94 -6.43 5.76
N ARG A 70 -3.25 -7.36 4.84
CA ARG A 70 -2.28 -7.84 3.83
C ARG A 70 -1.79 -6.72 2.91
N LEU A 71 -2.69 -5.83 2.51
CA LEU A 71 -2.34 -4.67 1.70
C LEU A 71 -1.36 -3.74 2.42
N LEU A 72 -1.65 -3.39 3.67
CA LEU A 72 -0.77 -2.56 4.47
C LEU A 72 0.61 -3.20 4.65
N ASP A 73 0.67 -4.50 4.95
CA ASP A 73 1.94 -5.22 5.09
C ASP A 73 2.79 -5.11 3.83
N THR A 74 2.19 -5.35 2.67
CA THR A 74 2.86 -5.23 1.36
C THR A 74 3.24 -3.78 1.06
N TRP A 75 2.32 -2.83 1.27
CA TRP A 75 2.49 -1.41 0.93
C TRP A 75 3.53 -0.70 1.79
N LEU A 76 3.70 -1.16 3.03
CA LEU A 76 4.65 -0.61 3.99
C LEU A 76 6.04 -1.27 3.92
N ALA A 77 6.17 -2.41 3.24
CA ALA A 77 7.45 -3.11 3.13
C ALA A 77 8.60 -2.19 2.64
N PRO A 78 8.45 -1.39 1.56
CA PRO A 78 9.53 -0.50 1.12
C PRO A 78 9.90 0.58 2.14
N LEU A 79 8.94 1.04 2.94
CA LEU A 79 9.22 2.01 3.99
C LEU A 79 9.96 1.35 5.17
N ARG A 80 9.64 0.08 5.50
CA ARG A 80 10.35 -0.67 6.54
C ARG A 80 11.82 -0.89 6.20
N GLU A 81 12.14 -1.10 4.92
CA GLU A 81 13.50 -1.33 4.41
C GLU A 81 14.40 -0.09 4.49
N LEU A 82 13.82 1.12 4.55
CA LEU A 82 14.57 2.37 4.63
C LEU A 82 15.30 2.45 5.99
N ASP A 83 16.64 2.52 5.97
CA ASP A 83 17.47 2.53 7.18
C ASP A 83 18.53 3.66 7.14
N ASP A 84 19.33 3.79 8.20
CA ASP A 84 20.35 4.84 8.35
C ASP A 84 21.76 4.37 7.95
N ILE A 85 21.91 3.12 7.49
CA ILE A 85 23.19 2.52 7.12
C ILE A 85 23.60 2.96 5.71
N GLY A 86 22.63 2.97 4.79
CA GLY A 86 22.83 3.30 3.39
C GLY A 86 23.11 4.79 3.11
N ASP A 87 23.40 5.09 1.84
CA ASP A 87 23.44 6.47 1.35
C ASP A 87 22.00 7.01 1.23
N PRO A 88 21.65 8.11 1.92
CA PRO A 88 20.30 8.64 1.95
C PRO A 88 19.67 8.92 0.58
N MET A 89 20.48 9.39 -0.38
CA MET A 89 19.98 9.70 -1.72
C MET A 89 19.64 8.42 -2.50
N THR A 90 20.41 7.36 -2.27
CA THR A 90 20.15 6.03 -2.84
C THR A 90 18.93 5.38 -2.20
N GLU A 91 18.83 5.44 -0.85
CA GLU A 91 17.67 4.92 -0.10
C GLU A 91 16.36 5.58 -0.56
N LEU A 92 16.33 6.91 -0.64
CA LEU A 92 15.14 7.64 -1.08
C LEU A 92 14.80 7.37 -2.56
N ARG A 93 15.81 7.26 -3.44
CA ARG A 93 15.60 6.88 -4.84
C ARG A 93 14.94 5.51 -4.94
N ASN A 94 15.50 4.53 -4.26
CA ASN A 94 14.97 3.16 -4.25
C ASN A 94 13.54 3.13 -3.71
N TYR A 95 13.27 3.88 -2.65
CA TYR A 95 11.93 3.98 -2.07
C TYR A 95 10.91 4.57 -3.06
N ILE A 96 11.23 5.70 -3.71
CA ILE A 96 10.36 6.33 -4.71
C ILE A 96 10.09 5.36 -5.87
N ARG A 97 11.13 4.73 -6.40
CA ARG A 97 11.03 3.77 -7.50
C ARG A 97 10.16 2.58 -7.11
N ARG A 98 10.39 1.99 -5.94
CA ARG A 98 9.59 0.87 -5.44
C ARG A 98 8.12 1.22 -5.26
N LYS A 99 7.81 2.42 -4.77
CA LYS A 99 6.42 2.90 -4.66
C LYS A 99 5.73 3.04 -6.03
N LEU A 100 6.43 3.50 -7.06
CA LEU A 100 5.89 3.57 -8.42
C LEU A 100 5.71 2.20 -9.07
N GLU A 101 6.64 1.27 -8.85
CA GLU A 101 6.48 -0.13 -9.27
C GLU A 101 5.21 -0.73 -8.66
N MET A 102 4.99 -0.53 -7.37
CA MET A 102 3.77 -0.98 -6.70
C MET A 102 2.51 -0.33 -7.27
N ALA A 103 2.54 0.96 -7.59
CA ALA A 103 1.42 1.65 -8.24
C ALA A 103 1.10 1.07 -9.63
N ARG A 104 2.13 0.60 -10.36
CA ARG A 104 1.98 -0.09 -11.64
C ARG A 104 1.42 -1.49 -11.46
N ASP A 105 1.99 -2.26 -10.54
CA ASP A 105 1.77 -3.71 -10.42
C ASP A 105 0.52 -4.04 -9.60
N PHE A 106 0.09 -3.16 -8.68
CA PHE A 106 -1.02 -3.38 -7.74
C PHE A 106 -2.08 -2.26 -7.76
N PRO A 107 -2.62 -1.87 -8.95
CA PRO A 107 -3.56 -0.74 -9.03
C PRO A 107 -4.94 -1.02 -8.40
N ARG A 108 -5.37 -2.28 -8.31
CA ARG A 108 -6.63 -2.67 -7.63
C ARG A 108 -6.53 -2.44 -6.13
N GLU A 109 -5.41 -2.86 -5.57
CA GLU A 109 -5.07 -2.73 -4.16
C GLU A 109 -4.98 -1.26 -3.77
N SER A 110 -4.31 -0.44 -4.57
CA SER A 110 -4.21 1.00 -4.36
C SER A 110 -5.60 1.65 -4.30
N ARG A 111 -6.45 1.37 -5.30
CA ARG A 111 -7.83 1.90 -5.33
C ARG A 111 -8.67 1.45 -4.15
N LEU A 112 -8.54 0.18 -3.73
CA LEU A 112 -9.25 -0.32 -2.56
C LEU A 112 -8.86 0.45 -1.30
N PHE A 113 -7.56 0.63 -1.07
CA PHE A 113 -7.04 1.40 0.06
C PHE A 113 -7.49 2.88 -0.01
N ALA A 114 -7.33 3.53 -1.16
CA ALA A 114 -7.75 4.91 -1.36
C ALA A 114 -9.24 5.11 -1.07
N ASN A 115 -10.11 4.20 -1.51
CA ASN A 115 -11.54 4.24 -1.24
C ASN A 115 -11.85 4.14 0.27
N GLU A 116 -11.16 3.30 1.01
CA GLU A 116 -11.34 3.19 2.47
C GLU A 116 -10.91 4.49 3.19
N ILE A 117 -9.75 5.07 2.78
CA ILE A 117 -9.26 6.34 3.33
C ILE A 117 -10.22 7.49 3.05
N LEU A 118 -10.70 7.63 1.81
CA LEU A 118 -11.64 8.69 1.42
C LEU A 118 -12.98 8.63 2.16
N GLN A 119 -13.37 7.44 2.65
CA GLN A 119 -14.55 7.26 3.50
C GLN A 119 -14.29 7.52 4.98
N GLY A 120 -13.09 7.99 5.35
CA GLY A 120 -12.71 8.25 6.74
C GLY A 120 -12.10 7.04 7.44
N ALA A 121 -11.70 6.02 6.71
CA ALA A 121 -11.04 4.80 7.22
C ALA A 121 -11.81 4.07 8.36
N PRO A 122 -13.14 3.89 8.24
CA PRO A 122 -13.96 3.44 9.38
C PRO A 122 -13.60 2.05 9.90
N ARG A 123 -12.88 1.24 9.11
CA ARG A 123 -12.52 -0.15 9.45
C ARG A 123 -11.05 -0.32 9.79
N ILE A 124 -10.19 0.56 9.25
CA ILE A 124 -8.73 0.44 9.40
C ILE A 124 -8.10 1.53 10.27
N MET A 125 -8.90 2.42 10.85
CA MET A 125 -8.39 3.49 11.71
C MET A 125 -7.45 2.98 12.81
N PRO A 126 -7.71 1.86 13.51
CA PRO A 126 -6.78 1.33 14.50
C PRO A 126 -5.41 0.95 13.92
N LEU A 127 -5.37 0.43 12.69
CA LEU A 127 -4.12 0.10 11.97
C LEU A 127 -3.35 1.37 11.60
N LEU A 128 -4.07 2.39 11.12
CA LEU A 128 -3.46 3.68 10.75
C LEU A 128 -2.89 4.41 11.97
N ALA A 129 -3.66 4.49 13.05
CA ALA A 129 -3.25 5.18 14.27
C ALA A 129 -2.23 4.38 15.10
N GLY A 130 -2.13 3.09 14.90
CA GLY A 130 -1.20 2.18 15.58
C GLY A 130 0.05 1.90 14.77
N GLU A 131 0.04 0.82 14.02
CA GLU A 131 1.20 0.28 13.31
C GLU A 131 1.79 1.26 12.28
N LEU A 132 0.93 1.84 11.42
CA LEU A 132 1.39 2.78 10.41
C LEU A 132 2.03 4.01 11.04
N LYS A 133 1.39 4.60 12.05
CA LYS A 133 1.94 5.76 12.76
C LYS A 133 3.30 5.45 13.36
N THR A 134 3.44 4.31 14.06
CA THR A 134 4.70 3.91 14.68
C THR A 134 5.81 3.79 13.64
N LEU A 135 5.56 3.09 12.52
CA LEU A 135 6.53 2.95 11.43
C LEU A 135 6.94 4.30 10.84
N VAL A 136 5.98 5.20 10.60
CA VAL A 136 6.27 6.54 10.06
C VAL A 136 7.13 7.35 11.03
N ASP A 137 6.85 7.27 12.34
CA ASP A 137 7.65 7.96 13.37
C ASP A 137 9.08 7.42 13.44
N GLU A 138 9.27 6.10 13.34
CA GLU A 138 10.59 5.45 13.26
C GLU A 138 11.37 5.95 12.04
N LYS A 139 10.75 5.96 10.85
CA LYS A 139 11.43 6.39 9.62
C LYS A 139 11.64 7.90 9.57
N ALA A 140 10.77 8.68 10.18
CA ALA A 140 11.01 10.10 10.41
C ALA A 140 12.26 10.34 11.29
N ALA A 141 12.52 9.47 12.27
CA ALA A 141 13.75 9.55 13.07
C ALA A 141 15.00 9.23 12.24
N VAL A 142 14.94 8.26 11.32
CA VAL A 142 16.02 7.97 10.36
C VAL A 142 16.31 9.18 9.47
N ILE A 143 15.29 9.78 8.86
CA ILE A 143 15.45 10.98 8.03
C ILE A 143 16.05 12.15 8.84
N LYS A 144 15.62 12.33 10.10
CA LYS A 144 16.20 13.32 11.01
C LYS A 144 17.69 13.05 11.30
N SER A 145 18.12 11.79 11.39
CA SER A 145 19.52 11.43 11.58
C SER A 145 20.35 11.87 10.37
N TRP A 146 19.87 11.66 9.15
CA TRP A 146 20.51 12.10 7.92
C TRP A 146 20.66 13.64 7.84
N MET A 147 19.61 14.37 8.24
CA MET A 147 19.67 15.84 8.31
C MET A 147 20.70 16.33 9.33
N ARG A 148 20.77 15.71 10.52
CA ARG A 148 21.75 16.05 11.56
C ARG A 148 23.19 15.77 11.11
N ALA A 149 23.38 14.71 10.33
CA ALA A 149 24.65 14.35 9.75
C ALA A 149 25.05 15.22 8.52
N GLY A 150 24.18 16.15 8.11
CA GLY A 150 24.41 17.00 6.92
C GLY A 150 24.34 16.24 5.59
N LYS A 151 23.85 15.00 5.59
CA LYS A 151 23.76 14.17 4.40
C LYS A 151 22.61 14.56 3.45
N ILE A 152 21.58 15.21 3.98
CA ILE A 152 20.46 15.79 3.22
C ILE A 152 20.12 17.18 3.73
N ALA A 153 19.46 17.98 2.90
CA ALA A 153 18.93 19.29 3.27
C ALA A 153 17.85 19.17 4.36
N ARG A 154 17.63 20.27 5.09
CA ARG A 154 16.55 20.33 6.08
C ARG A 154 15.19 20.21 5.42
N THR A 155 14.36 19.29 5.92
CA THR A 155 12.99 19.07 5.47
C THR A 155 12.14 18.59 6.65
N ASP A 156 10.82 18.61 6.49
CA ASP A 156 9.94 17.89 7.41
C ASP A 156 9.82 16.43 6.98
N PRO A 157 10.25 15.45 7.81
CA PRO A 157 10.30 14.06 7.41
C PRO A 157 8.90 13.44 7.21
N TRP A 158 7.88 13.85 7.96
CA TRP A 158 6.52 13.35 7.77
C TRP A 158 5.94 13.86 6.45
N HIS A 159 6.06 15.16 6.18
CA HIS A 159 5.61 15.74 4.91
C HIS A 159 6.39 15.21 3.71
N LEU A 160 7.67 14.88 3.86
CA LEU A 160 8.43 14.19 2.80
C LEU A 160 7.84 12.83 2.49
N ILE A 161 7.57 12.00 3.49
CA ILE A 161 6.95 10.68 3.33
C ILE A 161 5.56 10.81 2.68
N PHE A 162 4.71 11.71 3.19
CA PHE A 162 3.37 11.94 2.63
C PHE A 162 3.42 12.44 1.19
N SER A 163 4.38 13.30 0.84
CA SER A 163 4.55 13.80 -0.53
C SER A 163 4.96 12.69 -1.49
N ILE A 164 5.85 11.79 -1.07
CA ILE A 164 6.23 10.61 -1.86
C ILE A 164 5.00 9.72 -2.08
N TRP A 165 4.20 9.45 -1.04
CA TRP A 165 2.97 8.66 -1.18
C TRP A 165 1.99 9.31 -2.15
N ALA A 166 1.65 10.58 -1.94
CA ALA A 166 0.69 11.30 -2.78
C ALA A 166 1.10 11.31 -4.26
N THR A 167 2.37 11.54 -4.55
CA THR A 167 2.85 11.63 -5.94
C THR A 167 2.98 10.26 -6.61
N THR A 168 3.38 9.22 -5.89
CA THR A 168 3.53 7.88 -6.47
C THR A 168 2.19 7.15 -6.63
N GLN A 169 1.29 7.24 -5.63
CA GLN A 169 -0.03 6.61 -5.69
C GLN A 169 -0.95 7.26 -6.71
N HIS A 170 -0.73 8.53 -7.05
CA HIS A 170 -1.51 9.24 -8.07
C HIS A 170 -1.59 8.46 -9.40
N TYR A 171 -0.51 7.80 -9.79
CA TYR A 171 -0.44 7.02 -11.04
C TYR A 171 -1.28 5.73 -11.02
N ALA A 172 -1.68 5.24 -9.85
CA ALA A 172 -2.61 4.12 -9.69
C ALA A 172 -4.05 4.59 -9.47
N ASP A 173 -4.23 5.51 -8.51
CA ASP A 173 -5.55 5.93 -8.05
C ASP A 173 -6.28 6.79 -9.08
N PHE A 174 -5.53 7.58 -9.84
CA PHE A 174 -6.01 8.49 -10.90
C PHE A 174 -5.52 8.09 -12.30
N ASP A 175 -5.26 6.81 -12.54
CA ASP A 175 -4.72 6.30 -13.81
C ASP A 175 -5.54 6.74 -15.04
N VAL A 176 -6.87 6.74 -14.93
CA VAL A 176 -7.77 7.21 -15.99
C VAL A 176 -7.49 8.67 -16.37
N GLN A 177 -7.32 9.54 -15.36
CA GLN A 177 -6.99 10.94 -15.57
C GLN A 177 -5.59 11.11 -16.18
N VAL A 178 -4.60 10.39 -15.63
CA VAL A 178 -3.21 10.43 -16.13
C VAL A 178 -3.15 10.02 -17.60
N ARG A 179 -3.78 8.91 -17.97
CA ARG A 179 -3.82 8.44 -19.37
C ARG A 179 -4.55 9.42 -20.29
N ALA A 180 -5.68 9.95 -19.86
CA ALA A 180 -6.44 10.90 -20.65
C ALA A 180 -5.64 12.18 -20.94
N VAL A 181 -4.92 12.71 -19.95
CA VAL A 181 -4.10 13.93 -20.08
C VAL A 181 -2.83 13.69 -20.90
N LEU A 182 -2.16 12.55 -20.71
CA LEU A 182 -0.95 12.23 -21.47
C LEU A 182 -1.23 11.85 -22.92
N GLY A 183 -2.46 11.42 -23.24
CA GLY A 183 -2.85 10.96 -24.57
C GLY A 183 -2.25 9.60 -24.95
N PRO A 184 -2.55 9.12 -26.18
CA PRO A 184 -2.15 7.77 -26.60
C PRO A 184 -0.63 7.58 -26.69
N ASP A 185 0.12 8.60 -27.05
CA ASP A 185 1.58 8.50 -27.25
C ASP A 185 2.35 8.36 -25.95
N ARG A 186 1.89 8.98 -24.88
CA ARG A 186 2.58 9.02 -23.57
C ARG A 186 1.86 8.26 -22.44
N GLY A 187 0.59 7.90 -22.66
CA GLY A 187 -0.26 7.23 -21.67
C GLY A 187 -0.03 5.71 -21.54
N GLY A 188 0.91 5.14 -22.33
CA GLY A 188 1.29 3.73 -22.28
C GLY A 188 2.08 3.37 -21.00
N ASP A 189 2.54 2.11 -20.91
CA ASP A 189 3.22 1.61 -19.69
C ASP A 189 4.54 2.31 -19.37
N GLY A 190 5.21 2.89 -20.39
CA GLY A 190 6.41 3.73 -20.22
C GLY A 190 6.20 4.95 -19.31
N ARG A 191 4.94 5.38 -19.08
CA ARG A 191 4.61 6.51 -18.19
C ARG A 191 5.13 6.34 -16.75
N PHE A 192 5.23 5.10 -16.26
CA PHE A 192 5.76 4.84 -14.92
C PHE A 192 7.26 5.09 -14.82
N GLU A 193 8.02 4.75 -15.87
CA GLU A 193 9.46 5.06 -15.92
C GLU A 193 9.71 6.56 -16.10
N ASP A 194 8.87 7.25 -16.90
CA ASP A 194 8.92 8.71 -17.03
C ASP A 194 8.60 9.38 -15.68
N ALA A 195 7.59 8.89 -14.97
CA ALA A 195 7.25 9.34 -13.62
C ALA A 195 8.38 9.09 -12.63
N ALA A 196 9.03 7.92 -12.69
CA ALA A 196 10.14 7.59 -11.81
C ALA A 196 11.29 8.59 -11.98
N ARG A 197 11.74 8.82 -13.21
CA ARG A 197 12.80 9.81 -13.51
C ARG A 197 12.44 11.21 -13.03
N PHE A 198 11.20 11.64 -13.29
CA PHE A 198 10.74 12.97 -12.87
C PHE A 198 10.69 13.11 -11.34
N LEU A 199 10.08 12.14 -10.64
CA LEU A 199 9.93 12.20 -9.17
C LEU A 199 11.29 12.03 -8.46
N GLU A 200 12.16 11.15 -8.95
CA GLU A 200 13.51 11.02 -8.44
C GLU A 200 14.23 12.38 -8.51
N GLN A 201 14.22 13.02 -9.67
CA GLN A 201 14.84 14.34 -9.83
C GLN A 201 14.21 15.38 -8.92
N LEU A 202 12.86 15.45 -8.88
CA LEU A 202 12.12 16.44 -8.08
C LEU A 202 12.47 16.35 -6.59
N PHE A 203 12.44 15.14 -6.03
CA PHE A 203 12.70 14.95 -4.60
C PHE A 203 14.18 15.05 -4.28
N LEU A 204 15.05 14.38 -5.05
CA LEU A 204 16.46 14.31 -4.72
C LEU A 204 17.17 15.65 -4.93
N ASP A 205 16.84 16.43 -5.96
CA ASP A 205 17.41 17.76 -6.14
C ASP A 205 17.03 18.71 -4.99
N GLY A 206 15.80 18.61 -4.48
CA GLY A 206 15.35 19.37 -3.32
C GLY A 206 16.02 18.98 -2.01
N LEU A 207 16.55 17.77 -1.93
CA LEU A 207 17.15 17.20 -0.71
C LEU A 207 18.68 17.25 -0.71
N LYS A 208 19.34 17.71 -1.79
CA LYS A 208 20.79 17.92 -1.80
C LYS A 208 21.20 18.88 -0.69
N PRO A 209 22.28 18.57 0.06
CA PRO A 209 22.82 19.50 1.03
C PRO A 209 23.09 20.85 0.36
N LYS A 210 22.64 21.92 1.00
CA LYS A 210 22.98 23.29 0.56
C LYS A 210 24.32 23.65 1.20
N ASN A 211 25.30 23.93 0.37
CA ASN A 211 26.59 24.50 0.81
C ASN A 211 26.40 25.83 1.51
#